data_b32b80fdda4691d08c89c09873d38bd5
#
_entry.id   b32b80fdda4691d08c89c09873d38bd5
#
_cell.length_a   1.000
_cell.length_b   1.000
_cell.length_c   1.000
_cell.angle_alpha   90.00
_cell.angle_beta   90.00
_cell.angle_gamma   90.00
#
_symmetry.space_group_name_H-M   'P 1'
#
loop_
_entity.id
_entity.type
_entity.pdbx_description
1 polymer ?
#
loop_
_entity_poly.entity_id
_entity_poly.type
_entity_poly.pdbx_seq_one_letter_code
_entity_poly.pdbx_strand_id
1 'polypeptide(L)'
;MVHEQYERFTETVECADRMSEFLADAAEICEDAPPGVLGQMNITTAADNDPHAPLNRYLTIVGNEPVDRFRGVTPIVSRVFNESAEAVLGENTGMELVVDRGVLERSMDAYPDSFERARELDQFELRIAEESLDFGLLVVDGHAVVSAYDEHNNLTALVDGDTPEVVSWVESLYESVRSKSVPIDRLEP
;
A
#
# COMPACT_ATOMS: atom_id res chain seq x y z
N MET A 1 -8.38 -25.99 28.03
CA MET A 1 -7.24 -25.26 28.67
C MET A 1 -5.89 -25.61 28.04
N VAL A 2 -5.40 -26.88 28.04
CA VAL A 2 -4.10 -27.22 27.38
C VAL A 2 -4.18 -27.10 25.85
N HIS A 3 -5.29 -27.51 25.24
CA HIS A 3 -5.50 -27.44 23.79
C HIS A 3 -5.55 -26.00 23.28
N GLU A 4 -6.30 -25.15 23.95
CA GLU A 4 -6.38 -23.70 23.64
C GLU A 4 -5.02 -22.99 23.79
N GLN A 5 -4.21 -23.37 24.75
CA GLN A 5 -2.85 -22.80 24.90
C GLN A 5 -1.92 -23.26 23.78
N TYR A 6 -2.07 -24.49 23.30
CA TYR A 6 -1.29 -25.00 22.19
C TYR A 6 -1.70 -24.33 20.87
N GLU A 7 -2.98 -24.18 20.61
CA GLU A 7 -3.50 -23.47 19.44
C GLU A 7 -3.00 -22.02 19.40
N ARG A 8 -3.13 -21.27 20.50
CA ARG A 8 -2.61 -19.89 20.61
C ARG A 8 -1.09 -19.80 20.41
N PHE A 9 -0.34 -20.79 20.90
CA PHE A 9 1.11 -20.83 20.67
C PHE A 9 1.43 -21.07 19.20
N THR A 10 0.73 -22.00 18.53
CA THR A 10 0.91 -22.28 17.10
C THR A 10 0.57 -21.06 16.25
N GLU A 11 -0.55 -20.40 16.52
CA GLU A 11 -0.95 -19.14 15.86
C GLU A 11 0.10 -18.03 16.03
N THR A 12 0.69 -17.92 17.22
CA THR A 12 1.75 -16.94 17.50
C THR A 12 3.01 -17.23 16.69
N VAL A 13 3.41 -18.50 16.58
CA VAL A 13 4.59 -18.90 15.79
C VAL A 13 4.35 -18.66 14.30
N GLU A 14 3.20 -19.05 13.77
CA GLU A 14 2.84 -18.81 12.37
C GLU A 14 2.76 -17.30 12.04
N CYS A 15 2.28 -16.49 12.95
CA CYS A 15 2.27 -15.04 12.79
C CYS A 15 3.70 -14.47 12.77
N ALA A 16 4.58 -14.98 13.67
CA ALA A 16 5.98 -14.55 13.70
C ALA A 16 6.74 -14.95 12.43
N ASP A 17 6.48 -16.15 11.89
CA ASP A 17 7.09 -16.60 10.63
C ASP A 17 6.66 -15.71 9.45
N ARG A 18 5.37 -15.44 9.31
CA ARG A 18 4.86 -14.54 8.26
C ARG A 18 5.38 -13.11 8.41
N MET A 19 5.47 -12.60 9.64
CA MET A 19 6.07 -11.29 9.90
C MET A 19 7.55 -11.27 9.51
N SER A 20 8.28 -12.35 9.72
CA SER A 20 9.67 -12.48 9.28
C SER A 20 9.81 -12.47 7.76
N GLU A 21 8.88 -13.10 7.02
CA GLU A 21 8.82 -13.05 5.57
C GLU A 21 8.54 -11.62 5.07
N PHE A 22 7.55 -10.96 5.66
CA PHE A 22 7.26 -9.56 5.33
C PHE A 22 8.45 -8.64 5.60
N LEU A 23 9.10 -8.77 6.75
CA LEU A 23 10.27 -7.96 7.12
C LEU A 23 11.51 -8.25 6.26
N ALA A 24 11.58 -9.39 5.56
CA ALA A 24 12.66 -9.65 4.63
C ALA A 24 12.68 -8.66 3.46
N ASP A 25 11.48 -8.24 3.00
CA ASP A 25 11.31 -7.31 1.86
C ASP A 25 10.96 -5.87 2.32
N ALA A 26 10.61 -5.65 3.59
CA ALA A 26 10.12 -4.36 4.10
C ALA A 26 10.83 -3.88 5.38
N ALA A 27 12.04 -4.39 5.68
CA ALA A 27 12.74 -4.09 6.93
C ALA A 27 13.00 -2.60 7.11
N GLU A 28 13.47 -1.91 6.07
CA GLU A 28 13.85 -0.50 6.15
C GLU A 28 12.66 0.40 6.51
N ILE A 29 11.49 0.14 5.93
CA ILE A 29 10.28 0.95 6.22
C ILE A 29 9.75 0.68 7.64
N CYS A 30 10.03 -0.50 8.21
CA CYS A 30 9.56 -0.89 9.53
C CYS A 30 10.57 -0.61 10.65
N GLU A 31 11.79 -0.13 10.34
CA GLU A 31 12.86 0.10 11.32
C GLU A 31 12.43 1.06 12.43
N ASP A 32 11.70 2.11 12.08
CA ASP A 32 11.20 3.13 13.01
C ASP A 32 9.77 2.87 13.51
N ALA A 33 9.23 1.65 13.32
CA ALA A 33 7.89 1.32 13.79
C ALA A 33 7.79 1.45 15.32
N PRO A 34 6.75 2.14 15.85
CA PRO A 34 6.55 2.22 17.29
C PRO A 34 6.41 0.83 17.92
N PRO A 35 6.93 0.62 19.16
CA PRO A 35 6.83 -0.66 19.82
C PRO A 35 5.39 -1.20 19.86
N GLY A 36 5.19 -2.43 19.38
CA GLY A 36 3.90 -3.11 19.39
C GLY A 36 2.94 -2.75 18.26
N VAL A 37 3.25 -1.79 17.39
CA VAL A 37 2.38 -1.44 16.25
C VAL A 37 2.28 -2.60 15.26
N LEU A 38 3.39 -3.20 14.88
CA LEU A 38 3.38 -4.36 13.98
C LEU A 38 2.58 -5.54 14.53
N GLY A 39 2.58 -5.72 15.87
CA GLY A 39 1.78 -6.76 16.54
C GLY A 39 0.26 -6.51 16.55
N GLN A 40 -0.19 -5.33 16.14
CA GLN A 40 -1.61 -4.97 15.98
C GLN A 40 -2.10 -5.12 14.55
N MET A 41 -1.20 -5.44 13.62
CA MET A 41 -1.53 -5.56 12.19
C MET A 41 -1.81 -7.02 11.82
N ASN A 42 -2.74 -7.20 10.89
CA ASN A 42 -2.92 -8.46 10.21
C ASN A 42 -1.81 -8.62 9.16
N ILE A 43 -1.37 -9.85 8.93
CA ILE A 43 -0.37 -10.14 7.92
C ILE A 43 -0.92 -11.13 6.90
N THR A 44 -0.69 -10.83 5.63
CA THR A 44 -1.03 -11.68 4.50
C THR A 44 0.19 -11.83 3.60
N THR A 45 0.66 -13.07 3.40
CA THR A 45 1.80 -13.41 2.55
C THR A 45 1.35 -14.24 1.35
N ALA A 46 2.07 -14.11 0.23
CA ALA A 46 1.92 -15.01 -0.90
C ALA A 46 2.41 -16.42 -0.51
N ALA A 47 1.69 -17.44 -0.93
CA ALA A 47 2.05 -18.83 -0.70
C ALA A 47 1.94 -19.64 -2.01
N ASP A 48 2.61 -20.79 -2.10
CA ASP A 48 2.62 -21.62 -3.31
C ASP A 48 1.20 -22.00 -3.79
N ASN A 49 0.27 -22.18 -2.86
CA ASN A 49 -1.12 -22.54 -3.15
C ASN A 49 -2.06 -21.32 -3.26
N ASP A 50 -1.61 -20.13 -2.87
CA ASP A 50 -2.33 -18.87 -3.02
C ASP A 50 -1.35 -17.68 -3.22
N PRO A 51 -0.74 -17.57 -4.41
CA PRO A 51 0.23 -16.51 -4.71
C PRO A 51 -0.42 -15.11 -4.79
N HIS A 52 -1.74 -15.04 -4.87
CA HIS A 52 -2.49 -13.79 -4.97
C HIS A 52 -3.15 -13.37 -3.65
N ALA A 53 -2.90 -14.06 -2.54
CA ALA A 53 -3.48 -13.71 -1.25
C ALA A 53 -3.26 -12.23 -0.87
N PRO A 54 -2.04 -11.63 -0.99
CA PRO A 54 -1.84 -10.23 -0.68
C PRO A 54 -2.64 -9.28 -1.59
N LEU A 55 -2.70 -9.57 -2.89
CA LEU A 55 -3.49 -8.78 -3.83
C LEU A 55 -4.99 -8.86 -3.51
N ASN A 56 -5.51 -10.06 -3.23
CA ASN A 56 -6.91 -10.25 -2.85
C ASN A 56 -7.24 -9.51 -1.55
N ARG A 57 -6.31 -9.49 -0.58
CA ARG A 57 -6.46 -8.73 0.66
C ARG A 57 -6.49 -7.23 0.38
N TYR A 58 -5.56 -6.71 -0.43
CA TYR A 58 -5.55 -5.32 -0.85
C TYR A 58 -6.89 -4.91 -1.47
N LEU A 59 -7.39 -5.66 -2.45
CA LEU A 59 -8.67 -5.39 -3.12
C LEU A 59 -9.86 -5.44 -2.15
N THR A 60 -9.80 -6.31 -1.14
CA THR A 60 -10.83 -6.38 -0.09
C THR A 60 -10.84 -5.11 0.77
N ILE A 61 -9.65 -4.57 1.11
CA ILE A 61 -9.52 -3.35 1.92
C ILE A 61 -9.97 -2.13 1.13
N VAL A 62 -9.53 -2.00 -0.13
CA VAL A 62 -9.94 -0.89 -1.00
C VAL A 62 -11.44 -0.92 -1.25
N GLY A 63 -12.02 -2.10 -1.47
CA GLY A 63 -13.44 -2.24 -1.76
C GLY A 63 -13.80 -1.80 -3.18
N ASN A 64 -15.07 -1.46 -3.37
CA ASN A 64 -15.66 -1.04 -4.65
C ASN A 64 -16.73 0.04 -4.49
N GLU A 65 -16.81 0.66 -3.33
CA GLU A 65 -17.69 1.79 -3.03
C GLU A 65 -16.84 3.07 -2.92
N PRO A 66 -17.39 4.22 -3.29
CA PRO A 66 -16.68 5.49 -3.14
C PRO A 66 -16.20 5.72 -1.71
N VAL A 67 -14.93 6.15 -1.57
CA VAL A 67 -14.29 6.48 -0.31
C VAL A 67 -14.15 8.00 -0.16
N ASP A 68 -14.02 8.48 1.07
CA ASP A 68 -13.79 9.90 1.34
C ASP A 68 -12.34 10.27 1.05
N ARG A 69 -11.40 9.40 1.42
CA ARG A 69 -9.97 9.68 1.33
C ARG A 69 -9.17 8.45 0.92
N PHE A 70 -8.32 8.63 -0.08
CA PHE A 70 -7.38 7.63 -0.56
C PHE A 70 -5.98 8.24 -0.69
N ARG A 71 -5.02 7.75 0.09
CA ARG A 71 -3.62 8.16 0.03
C ARG A 71 -2.74 6.94 -0.20
N GLY A 72 -1.94 6.97 -1.24
CA GLY A 72 -1.10 5.83 -1.60
C GLY A 72 0.31 6.20 -2.00
N VAL A 73 1.24 5.29 -1.71
CA VAL A 73 2.58 5.21 -2.28
C VAL A 73 2.66 3.89 -3.02
N THR A 74 3.08 3.88 -4.27
CA THR A 74 3.17 2.63 -5.02
C THR A 74 4.40 2.57 -5.92
N PRO A 75 5.19 1.47 -5.84
CA PRO A 75 6.34 1.21 -6.70
C PRO A 75 5.93 0.59 -8.04
N ILE A 76 4.64 0.31 -8.23
CA ILE A 76 4.14 -0.37 -9.42
C ILE A 76 2.91 0.32 -10.00
N VAL A 77 2.71 0.12 -11.29
CA VAL A 77 1.45 0.37 -11.98
C VAL A 77 0.97 -0.94 -12.61
N SER A 78 -0.31 -1.23 -12.43
CA SER A 78 -0.95 -2.36 -13.09
C SER A 78 -2.42 -2.06 -13.37
N ARG A 79 -2.99 -2.82 -14.30
CA ARG A 79 -4.42 -2.70 -14.62
C ARG A 79 -5.31 -2.89 -13.39
N VAL A 80 -4.99 -3.89 -12.55
CA VAL A 80 -5.80 -4.22 -11.36
C VAL A 80 -5.78 -3.08 -10.35
N PHE A 81 -4.62 -2.47 -10.09
CA PHE A 81 -4.53 -1.33 -9.17
C PHE A 81 -5.24 -0.10 -9.73
N ASN A 82 -5.11 0.19 -11.04
CA ASN A 82 -5.82 1.30 -11.68
C ASN A 82 -7.35 1.10 -11.60
N GLU A 83 -7.86 -0.08 -11.96
CA GLU A 83 -9.29 -0.39 -11.90
C GLU A 83 -9.83 -0.30 -10.45
N SER A 84 -9.05 -0.75 -9.45
CA SER A 84 -9.45 -0.66 -8.03
C SER A 84 -9.49 0.79 -7.54
N ALA A 85 -8.53 1.63 -7.94
CA ALA A 85 -8.52 3.04 -7.60
C ALA A 85 -9.67 3.79 -8.29
N GLU A 86 -9.93 3.53 -9.57
CA GLU A 86 -11.07 4.10 -10.30
C GLU A 86 -12.42 3.72 -9.67
N ALA A 87 -12.55 2.48 -9.17
CA ALA A 87 -13.80 1.98 -8.59
C ALA A 87 -14.22 2.71 -7.30
N VAL A 88 -13.27 3.27 -6.55
CA VAL A 88 -13.51 3.96 -5.27
C VAL A 88 -13.54 5.48 -5.40
N LEU A 89 -13.33 6.01 -6.62
CA LEU A 89 -13.45 7.44 -6.89
C LEU A 89 -14.92 7.86 -6.95
N GLY A 90 -15.33 8.72 -6.02
CA GLY A 90 -16.61 9.41 -6.01
C GLY A 90 -16.43 10.91 -6.28
N GLU A 91 -17.53 11.64 -6.31
CA GLU A 91 -17.52 13.10 -6.57
C GLU A 91 -16.72 13.89 -5.52
N ASN A 92 -16.59 13.36 -4.29
CA ASN A 92 -15.94 14.04 -3.17
C ASN A 92 -14.69 13.29 -2.67
N THR A 93 -14.25 12.22 -3.34
CA THR A 93 -13.08 11.45 -2.94
C THR A 93 -11.81 12.28 -3.11
N GLY A 94 -11.10 12.58 -2.04
CA GLY A 94 -9.75 13.12 -2.12
C GLY A 94 -8.73 12.00 -2.34
N MET A 95 -8.11 11.93 -3.53
CA MET A 95 -7.10 10.94 -3.86
C MET A 95 -5.73 11.58 -4.06
N GLU A 96 -4.73 11.09 -3.34
CA GLU A 96 -3.33 11.49 -3.52
C GLU A 96 -2.45 10.23 -3.68
N LEU A 97 -1.69 10.18 -4.78
CA LEU A 97 -0.74 9.11 -5.04
C LEU A 97 0.68 9.64 -5.16
N VAL A 98 1.63 8.94 -4.55
CA VAL A 98 3.05 9.16 -4.74
C VAL A 98 3.63 7.96 -5.49
N VAL A 99 4.28 8.22 -6.61
CA VAL A 99 4.95 7.23 -7.45
C VAL A 99 6.38 7.67 -7.74
N ASP A 100 7.25 6.78 -8.14
CA ASP A 100 8.55 7.15 -8.67
C ASP A 100 8.50 7.47 -10.19
N ARG A 101 9.60 7.98 -10.72
CA ARG A 101 9.71 8.32 -12.15
C ARG A 101 9.49 7.13 -13.07
N GLY A 102 9.97 5.94 -12.70
CA GLY A 102 9.80 4.73 -13.49
C GLY A 102 8.34 4.27 -13.56
N VAL A 103 7.60 4.41 -12.46
CA VAL A 103 6.15 4.14 -12.42
C VAL A 103 5.39 5.16 -13.27
N LEU A 104 5.75 6.46 -13.19
CA LEU A 104 5.16 7.51 -14.01
C LEU A 104 5.32 7.20 -15.51
N GLU A 105 6.55 6.91 -15.96
CA GLU A 105 6.84 6.60 -17.36
C GLU A 105 6.04 5.37 -17.84
N ARG A 106 6.00 4.30 -17.03
CA ARG A 106 5.18 3.11 -17.35
C ARG A 106 3.69 3.41 -17.38
N SER A 107 3.19 4.30 -16.51
CA SER A 107 1.78 4.71 -16.52
C SER A 107 1.41 5.42 -17.81
N MET A 108 2.27 6.33 -18.27
CA MET A 108 2.06 7.07 -19.53
C MET A 108 2.14 6.14 -20.75
N ASP A 109 3.04 5.16 -20.74
CA ASP A 109 3.26 4.27 -21.89
C ASP A 109 2.22 3.13 -21.96
N ALA A 110 1.91 2.48 -20.83
CA ALA A 110 1.08 1.28 -20.82
C ALA A 110 -0.41 1.58 -20.56
N TYR A 111 -0.72 2.72 -19.90
CA TYR A 111 -2.08 3.09 -19.50
C TYR A 111 -2.40 4.57 -19.78
N PRO A 112 -2.15 5.07 -21.01
CA PRO A 112 -2.29 6.50 -21.32
C PRO A 112 -3.70 7.03 -21.05
N ASP A 113 -4.74 6.28 -21.42
CA ASP A 113 -6.13 6.70 -21.23
C ASP A 113 -6.52 6.84 -19.74
N SER A 114 -6.04 5.92 -18.88
CA SER A 114 -6.29 5.99 -17.42
C SER A 114 -5.50 7.14 -16.79
N PHE A 115 -4.28 7.36 -17.25
CA PHE A 115 -3.42 8.46 -16.80
C PHE A 115 -4.02 9.83 -17.15
N GLU A 116 -4.46 10.03 -18.40
CA GLU A 116 -5.12 11.25 -18.86
C GLU A 116 -6.41 11.52 -18.06
N ARG A 117 -7.27 10.50 -17.91
CA ARG A 117 -8.50 10.64 -17.12
C ARG A 117 -8.23 11.02 -15.66
N ALA A 118 -7.22 10.43 -15.03
CA ALA A 118 -6.86 10.75 -13.65
C ALA A 118 -6.42 12.22 -13.52
N ARG A 119 -5.65 12.73 -14.47
CA ARG A 119 -5.19 14.13 -14.47
C ARG A 119 -6.31 15.16 -14.67
N GLU A 120 -7.43 14.76 -15.27
CA GLU A 120 -8.60 15.64 -15.44
C GLU A 120 -9.45 15.78 -14.18
N LEU A 121 -9.17 14.99 -13.13
CA LEU A 121 -9.91 15.02 -11.87
C LEU A 121 -9.34 16.06 -10.90
N ASP A 122 -10.11 17.07 -10.55
CA ASP A 122 -9.71 18.13 -9.62
C ASP A 122 -9.33 17.60 -8.22
N GLN A 123 -9.90 16.44 -7.84
CA GLN A 123 -9.67 15.80 -6.55
C GLN A 123 -8.49 14.79 -6.54
N PHE A 124 -7.82 14.60 -7.67
CA PHE A 124 -6.66 13.70 -7.80
C PHE A 124 -5.35 14.49 -7.80
N GLU A 125 -4.45 14.16 -6.89
CA GLU A 125 -3.09 14.70 -6.85
C GLU A 125 -2.08 13.57 -7.10
N LEU A 126 -1.27 13.70 -8.15
CA LEU A 126 -0.14 12.82 -8.42
C LEU A 126 1.17 13.53 -8.06
N ARG A 127 1.99 12.84 -7.27
CA ARG A 127 3.30 13.32 -6.84
C ARG A 127 4.38 12.34 -7.26
N ILE A 128 5.56 12.86 -7.54
CA ILE A 128 6.71 12.07 -8.00
C ILE A 128 7.79 12.09 -6.93
N ALA A 129 8.14 10.92 -6.41
CA ALA A 129 9.24 10.74 -5.50
C ALA A 129 10.59 10.94 -6.23
N GLU A 130 11.57 11.53 -5.55
CA GLU A 130 12.92 11.73 -6.09
C GLU A 130 13.69 10.41 -6.19
N GLU A 131 13.46 9.49 -5.26
CA GLU A 131 14.09 8.18 -5.18
C GLU A 131 13.14 7.09 -5.68
N SER A 132 13.70 5.96 -6.11
CA SER A 132 12.91 4.77 -6.45
C SER A 132 12.21 4.23 -5.21
N LEU A 133 10.99 3.76 -5.41
CA LEU A 133 10.18 3.15 -4.36
C LEU A 133 10.27 1.62 -4.46
N ASP A 134 10.41 0.94 -3.35
CA ASP A 134 10.46 -0.53 -3.22
C ASP A 134 9.37 -1.09 -2.30
N PHE A 135 8.51 -0.22 -1.77
CA PHE A 135 7.38 -0.57 -0.91
C PHE A 135 6.11 0.17 -1.33
N GLY A 136 4.97 -0.31 -0.85
CA GLY A 136 3.69 0.38 -1.01
C GLY A 136 3.10 0.79 0.33
N LEU A 137 2.41 1.92 0.34
CA LEU A 137 1.58 2.39 1.45
C LEU A 137 0.18 2.69 0.94
N LEU A 138 -0.81 2.42 1.78
CA LEU A 138 -2.18 2.88 1.54
C LEU A 138 -2.81 3.29 2.87
N VAL A 139 -3.48 4.43 2.86
CA VAL A 139 -4.43 4.82 3.90
C VAL A 139 -5.74 5.16 3.20
N VAL A 140 -6.77 4.38 3.47
CA VAL A 140 -8.11 4.53 2.90
C VAL A 140 -9.13 4.49 4.02
N ASP A 141 -9.86 5.60 4.22
CA ASP A 141 -10.94 5.76 5.20
C ASP A 141 -10.62 5.20 6.60
N GLY A 142 -9.39 5.44 7.09
CA GLY A 142 -8.94 4.99 8.41
C GLY A 142 -8.45 3.54 8.47
N HIS A 143 -8.28 2.86 7.35
CA HIS A 143 -7.58 1.59 7.25
C HIS A 143 -6.21 1.79 6.61
N ALA A 144 -5.17 1.25 7.19
CA ALA A 144 -3.80 1.42 6.77
C ALA A 144 -3.17 0.11 6.31
N VAL A 145 -2.34 0.19 5.25
CA VAL A 145 -1.64 -0.96 4.64
C VAL A 145 -0.18 -0.59 4.39
N VAL A 146 0.72 -1.52 4.66
CA VAL A 146 2.11 -1.52 4.18
C VAL A 146 2.32 -2.76 3.33
N SER A 147 2.84 -2.59 2.11
CA SER A 147 3.01 -3.65 1.12
C SER A 147 4.48 -3.85 0.80
N ALA A 148 4.91 -5.11 0.75
CA ALA A 148 6.24 -5.55 0.36
C ALA A 148 6.23 -6.17 -1.03
N TYR A 149 7.30 -5.94 -1.78
CA TYR A 149 7.47 -6.40 -3.16
C TYR A 149 8.83 -7.08 -3.32
N ASP A 150 8.89 -8.10 -4.17
CA ASP A 150 10.15 -8.73 -4.55
C ASP A 150 10.92 -7.91 -5.61
N GLU A 151 12.11 -8.37 -5.98
CA GLU A 151 12.97 -7.76 -7.01
C GLU A 151 12.32 -7.69 -8.41
N HIS A 152 11.22 -8.42 -8.64
CA HIS A 152 10.42 -8.40 -9.87
C HIS A 152 9.17 -7.54 -9.76
N ASN A 153 8.99 -6.80 -8.65
CA ASN A 153 7.81 -6.01 -8.34
C ASN A 153 6.51 -6.85 -8.19
N ASN A 154 6.62 -8.11 -7.77
CA ASN A 154 5.44 -8.86 -7.33
C ASN A 154 5.11 -8.51 -5.88
N LEU A 155 3.84 -8.32 -5.59
CA LEU A 155 3.35 -8.12 -4.22
C LEU A 155 3.47 -9.44 -3.44
N THR A 156 4.47 -9.54 -2.57
CA THR A 156 4.79 -10.76 -1.81
C THR A 156 4.10 -10.83 -0.47
N ALA A 157 3.92 -9.68 0.17
CA ALA A 157 3.26 -9.61 1.45
C ALA A 157 2.62 -8.24 1.67
N LEU A 158 1.63 -8.18 2.55
CA LEU A 158 1.14 -6.95 3.13
C LEU A 158 0.79 -7.12 4.60
N VAL A 159 0.91 -6.03 5.33
CA VAL A 159 0.37 -5.89 6.69
C VAL A 159 -0.68 -4.78 6.68
N ASP A 160 -1.78 -4.97 7.42
CA ASP A 160 -2.88 -4.03 7.46
C ASP A 160 -3.52 -3.90 8.84
N GLY A 161 -4.10 -2.75 9.14
CA GLY A 161 -4.83 -2.51 10.37
C GLY A 161 -5.56 -1.18 10.38
N ASP A 162 -6.49 -1.05 11.32
CA ASP A 162 -7.39 0.09 11.48
C ASP A 162 -7.34 0.72 12.88
N THR A 163 -6.40 0.26 13.74
CA THR A 163 -6.24 0.93 15.04
C THR A 163 -5.64 2.32 14.87
N PRO A 164 -5.99 3.29 15.72
CA PRO A 164 -5.46 4.65 15.61
C PRO A 164 -3.93 4.71 15.60
N GLU A 165 -3.26 3.84 16.34
CA GLU A 165 -1.81 3.75 16.40
C GLU A 165 -1.20 3.28 15.08
N VAL A 166 -1.81 2.25 14.46
CA VAL A 166 -1.38 1.72 13.15
C VAL A 166 -1.59 2.78 12.07
N VAL A 167 -2.78 3.37 11.99
CA VAL A 167 -3.10 4.41 11.00
C VAL A 167 -2.17 5.60 11.15
N SER A 168 -1.96 6.09 12.37
CA SER A 168 -1.06 7.23 12.63
C SER A 168 0.40 6.94 12.23
N TRP A 169 0.87 5.71 12.45
CA TRP A 169 2.21 5.32 12.02
C TRP A 169 2.34 5.31 10.49
N VAL A 170 1.41 4.65 9.78
CA VAL A 170 1.44 4.59 8.31
C VAL A 170 1.24 5.98 7.68
N GLU A 171 0.38 6.82 8.26
CA GLU A 171 0.27 8.23 7.84
C GLU A 171 1.60 8.99 8.01
N SER A 172 2.36 8.74 9.09
CA SER A 172 3.67 9.36 9.28
C SER A 172 4.69 8.91 8.23
N LEU A 173 4.68 7.64 7.85
CA LEU A 173 5.49 7.11 6.74
C LEU A 173 5.10 7.77 5.42
N TYR A 174 3.79 7.83 5.15
CA TYR A 174 3.26 8.49 3.96
C TYR A 174 3.73 9.96 3.87
N GLU A 175 3.58 10.74 4.93
CA GLU A 175 4.01 12.15 4.95
C GLU A 175 5.54 12.28 4.80
N SER A 176 6.33 11.32 5.28
CA SER A 176 7.78 11.29 5.05
C SER A 176 8.11 11.17 3.56
N VAL A 177 7.46 10.24 2.85
CA VAL A 177 7.63 10.06 1.39
C VAL A 177 7.09 11.29 0.64
N ARG A 178 5.90 11.75 1.01
CA ARG A 178 5.24 12.91 0.41
C ARG A 178 6.10 14.16 0.49
N SER A 179 6.75 14.42 1.62
CA SER A 179 7.59 15.60 1.83
C SER A 179 8.82 15.65 0.92
N LYS A 180 9.27 14.48 0.43
CA LYS A 180 10.38 14.30 -0.51
C LYS A 180 9.91 14.13 -1.97
N SER A 181 8.66 14.34 -2.24
CA SER A 181 8.06 14.25 -3.57
C SER A 181 7.61 15.62 -4.08
N VAL A 182 7.46 15.73 -5.39
CA VAL A 182 6.99 16.97 -6.04
C VAL A 182 5.69 16.69 -6.80
N PRO A 183 4.71 17.61 -6.81
CA PRO A 183 3.54 17.50 -7.66
C PRO A 183 3.93 17.37 -9.12
N ILE A 184 3.22 16.54 -9.89
CA ILE A 184 3.53 16.31 -11.31
C ILE A 184 3.51 17.61 -12.13
N ASP A 185 2.63 18.54 -11.82
CA ASP A 185 2.49 19.83 -12.51
C ASP A 185 3.76 20.73 -12.41
N ARG A 186 4.67 20.40 -11.49
CA ARG A 186 5.96 21.07 -11.36
C ARG A 186 7.08 20.43 -12.16
N LEU A 187 6.85 19.27 -12.76
CA LEU A 187 7.84 18.53 -13.54
C LEU A 187 7.71 18.77 -15.05
N GLU A 188 6.59 19.32 -15.51
CA GLU A 188 6.42 19.70 -16.91
C GLU A 188 7.21 21.01 -17.19
N PRO A 189 8.01 21.03 -18.26
CA PRO A 189 8.75 22.21 -18.67
C PRO A 189 7.88 23.32 -19.25
#